data_30f919cdaf97885d95ad8ebde0e00e32
#
_entry.id   30f919cdaf97885d95ad8ebde0e00e32
#
_cell.length_a   1.000
_cell.length_b   1.000
_cell.length_c   1.000
_cell.angle_alpha   90.00
_cell.angle_beta   90.00
_cell.angle_gamma   90.00
#
_symmetry.space_group_name_H-M   'P 1'
#
loop_
_entity.id
_entity.type
_entity.pdbx_description
1 polymer ?
#
loop_
_entity_poly.entity_id
_entity_poly.type
_entity_poly.pdbx_seq_one_letter_code
_entity_poly.pdbx_strand_id
1 'polypeptide(L)'
;MSYRLENNETLSFGLKRIVLELIDKSVFNLAKSNGSFNEDVHDTRKNFKKVRTVQRLIRSDIGEESYQMENSFYRDAGRTLSDLRDSTVLILTFDKLLKNSELEMSNFDFSVFKNFLIEKHKTIRIAKSKKSAVINSLSTDLLLARSRVFDWPLSGDNFKLIKKNLQLIYEQGQKYMYAVFSEAVKENVHEWRKRVKDLWYSMRILSNLWPEIMSPLVTLLGKLSDALGDANDLFLLKERIISNQSKFKDDQHTRELINFIDRRIIDLLRDARSIGRKVYSEDPKFFVGRMQNYFEIWRSEFNPLKYSSV
;
A
#
# COMPACT_ATOMS: atom_id res chain seq x y z
N MET A 1 -14.19 -3.35 -13.24
CA MET A 1 -13.32 -4.21 -12.41
C MET A 1 -13.50 -3.81 -10.95
N SER A 2 -13.96 -4.74 -10.14
CA SER A 2 -14.27 -4.50 -8.73
C SER A 2 -13.20 -5.16 -7.86
N TYR A 3 -12.45 -4.37 -7.07
CA TYR A 3 -11.51 -4.89 -6.07
C TYR A 3 -12.25 -5.27 -4.78
N ARG A 4 -13.28 -6.11 -4.91
CA ARG A 4 -14.13 -6.58 -3.82
C ARG A 4 -14.80 -7.91 -4.21
N LEU A 5 -15.24 -8.67 -3.22
CA LEU A 5 -16.02 -9.88 -3.45
C LEU A 5 -17.39 -9.52 -4.01
N GLU A 6 -17.90 -10.36 -4.88
CA GLU A 6 -19.25 -10.27 -5.43
C GLU A 6 -20.13 -11.39 -4.85
N ASN A 7 -21.43 -11.15 -4.78
CA ASN A 7 -22.39 -12.08 -4.14
C ASN A 7 -22.62 -13.37 -4.94
N ASN A 8 -22.40 -13.34 -6.23
CA ASN A 8 -22.63 -14.45 -7.16
C ASN A 8 -21.40 -15.36 -7.39
N GLU A 9 -20.35 -15.20 -6.57
CA GLU A 9 -19.12 -15.99 -6.68
C GLU A 9 -18.72 -16.60 -5.32
N THR A 10 -18.03 -17.75 -5.33
CA THR A 10 -17.43 -18.29 -4.09
C THR A 10 -16.26 -17.44 -3.64
N LEU A 11 -15.89 -17.50 -2.34
CA LEU A 11 -14.74 -16.77 -1.81
C LEU A 11 -13.44 -17.11 -2.57
N SER A 12 -13.21 -18.39 -2.85
CA SER A 12 -12.04 -18.86 -3.59
C SER A 12 -11.99 -18.30 -5.02
N PHE A 13 -13.15 -18.33 -5.72
CA PHE A 13 -13.24 -17.78 -7.08
C PHE A 13 -13.04 -16.27 -7.08
N GLY A 14 -13.70 -15.53 -6.17
CA GLY A 14 -13.57 -14.08 -6.07
C GLY A 14 -12.15 -13.61 -5.81
N LEU A 15 -11.40 -14.31 -4.94
CA LEU A 15 -9.99 -14.00 -4.69
C LEU A 15 -9.11 -14.24 -5.92
N LYS A 16 -9.30 -15.35 -6.64
CA LYS A 16 -8.61 -15.62 -7.92
C LYS A 16 -8.96 -14.56 -8.96
N ARG A 17 -10.26 -14.26 -9.17
CA ARG A 17 -10.74 -13.24 -10.12
C ARG A 17 -10.10 -11.88 -9.84
N ILE A 18 -10.09 -11.43 -8.59
CA ILE A 18 -9.46 -10.15 -8.19
C ILE A 18 -7.98 -10.12 -8.61
N VAL A 19 -7.24 -11.21 -8.41
CA VAL A 19 -5.82 -11.27 -8.79
C VAL A 19 -5.66 -11.24 -10.31
N LEU A 20 -6.43 -12.02 -11.03
CA LEU A 20 -6.41 -12.06 -12.51
C LEU A 20 -6.70 -10.68 -13.10
N GLU A 21 -7.76 -10.01 -12.64
CA GLU A 21 -8.09 -8.64 -13.08
C GLU A 21 -6.98 -7.62 -12.78
N LEU A 22 -6.29 -7.74 -11.63
CA LEU A 22 -5.18 -6.86 -11.29
C LEU A 22 -3.96 -7.10 -12.19
N ILE A 23 -3.69 -8.36 -12.57
CA ILE A 23 -2.62 -8.70 -13.50
C ILE A 23 -2.95 -8.15 -14.89
N ASP A 24 -4.16 -8.44 -15.40
CA ASP A 24 -4.61 -7.97 -16.71
C ASP A 24 -4.55 -6.44 -16.82
N LYS A 25 -4.99 -5.73 -15.77
CA LYS A 25 -4.87 -4.28 -15.69
C LYS A 25 -3.40 -3.81 -15.67
N SER A 26 -2.52 -4.56 -15.02
CA SER A 26 -1.09 -4.22 -14.96
C SER A 26 -0.42 -4.38 -16.31
N VAL A 27 -0.71 -5.47 -17.03
CA VAL A 27 -0.24 -5.70 -18.40
C VAL A 27 -0.75 -4.58 -19.33
N PHE A 28 -2.04 -4.25 -19.24
CA PHE A 28 -2.63 -3.17 -20.02
C PHE A 28 -1.96 -1.81 -19.75
N ASN A 29 -1.73 -1.45 -18.48
CA ASN A 29 -1.06 -0.20 -18.13
C ASN A 29 0.37 -0.14 -18.67
N LEU A 30 1.11 -1.25 -18.62
CA LEU A 30 2.48 -1.32 -19.13
C LEU A 30 2.55 -1.28 -20.65
N ALA A 31 1.52 -1.79 -21.35
CA ALA A 31 1.45 -1.78 -22.82
C ALA A 31 1.08 -0.39 -23.39
N LYS A 32 0.51 0.52 -22.59
CA LYS A 32 0.21 1.87 -23.06
C LYS A 32 1.48 2.65 -23.37
N SER A 33 1.67 2.98 -24.63
CA SER A 33 2.82 3.74 -25.11
C SER A 33 2.64 5.27 -25.06
N ASN A 34 1.43 5.77 -24.72
CA ASN A 34 1.07 7.18 -24.88
C ASN A 34 0.77 7.87 -23.53
N GLY A 35 1.65 8.73 -23.11
CA GLY A 35 1.37 9.97 -22.35
C GLY A 35 1.60 9.96 -20.84
N SER A 36 1.18 8.95 -20.07
CA SER A 36 1.24 9.00 -18.59
C SER A 36 2.07 7.89 -17.96
N PHE A 37 3.23 7.59 -18.53
CA PHE A 37 4.10 6.50 -18.05
C PHE A 37 4.28 6.45 -16.53
N ASN A 38 4.46 7.60 -15.87
CA ASN A 38 4.63 7.65 -14.42
C ASN A 38 3.37 7.26 -13.66
N GLU A 39 2.18 7.58 -14.17
CA GLU A 39 0.89 7.19 -13.59
C GLU A 39 0.61 5.71 -13.82
N ASP A 40 0.86 5.21 -15.04
CA ASP A 40 0.66 3.80 -15.38
C ASP A 40 1.59 2.89 -14.56
N VAL A 41 2.85 3.28 -14.38
CA VAL A 41 3.80 2.60 -13.48
C VAL A 41 3.32 2.68 -12.03
N HIS A 42 2.82 3.83 -11.58
CA HIS A 42 2.31 3.98 -10.23
C HIS A 42 1.11 3.06 -9.96
N ASP A 43 0.17 3.00 -10.89
CA ASP A 43 -1.02 2.17 -10.76
C ASP A 43 -0.69 0.68 -10.85
N THR A 44 0.25 0.30 -11.71
CA THR A 44 0.77 -1.07 -11.77
C THR A 44 1.40 -1.48 -10.43
N ARG A 45 2.22 -0.65 -9.83
CA ARG A 45 2.80 -0.90 -8.50
C ARG A 45 1.72 -1.00 -7.39
N LYS A 46 0.65 -0.19 -7.48
CA LYS A 46 -0.52 -0.35 -6.58
C LYS A 46 -1.19 -1.71 -6.77
N ASN A 47 -1.35 -2.16 -8.01
CA ASN A 47 -1.92 -3.48 -8.31
C ASN A 47 -1.06 -4.59 -7.71
N PHE A 48 0.27 -4.55 -7.84
CA PHE A 48 1.16 -5.54 -7.21
C PHE A 48 1.02 -5.59 -5.69
N LYS A 49 0.84 -4.44 -5.02
CA LYS A 49 0.57 -4.43 -3.57
C LYS A 49 -0.76 -5.08 -3.23
N LYS A 50 -1.79 -4.89 -4.05
CA LYS A 50 -3.11 -5.51 -3.87
C LYS A 50 -3.04 -7.02 -4.10
N VAL A 51 -2.34 -7.50 -5.14
CA VAL A 51 -2.08 -8.93 -5.38
C VAL A 51 -1.38 -9.55 -4.17
N ARG A 52 -0.32 -8.93 -3.67
CA ARG A 52 0.40 -9.40 -2.48
C ARG A 52 -0.46 -9.44 -1.22
N THR A 53 -1.46 -8.57 -1.11
CA THR A 53 -2.43 -8.63 0.01
C THR A 53 -3.33 -9.86 -0.13
N VAL A 54 -3.84 -10.15 -1.33
CA VAL A 54 -4.61 -11.40 -1.55
C VAL A 54 -3.76 -12.61 -1.21
N GLN A 55 -2.52 -12.69 -1.69
CA GLN A 55 -1.59 -13.79 -1.38
C GLN A 55 -1.36 -13.96 0.13
N ARG A 56 -1.27 -12.85 0.90
CA ARG A 56 -1.18 -12.93 2.36
C ARG A 56 -2.44 -13.50 2.99
N LEU A 57 -3.62 -13.11 2.51
CA LEU A 57 -4.89 -13.64 3.01
C LEU A 57 -5.03 -15.16 2.83
N ILE A 58 -4.50 -15.69 1.72
CA ILE A 58 -4.59 -17.12 1.36
C ILE A 58 -3.30 -17.90 1.63
N ARG A 59 -2.32 -17.32 2.33
CA ARG A 59 -0.98 -17.91 2.53
C ARG A 59 -1.01 -19.33 3.04
N SER A 60 -1.91 -19.63 4.00
CA SER A 60 -2.03 -20.96 4.59
C SER A 60 -2.49 -22.01 3.58
N ASP A 61 -3.27 -21.61 2.59
CA ASP A 61 -3.91 -22.52 1.63
C ASP A 61 -3.07 -22.75 0.38
N ILE A 62 -2.33 -21.73 -0.09
CA ILE A 62 -1.40 -21.90 -1.22
C ILE A 62 -0.06 -22.51 -0.82
N GLY A 63 0.21 -22.62 0.48
CA GLY A 63 1.46 -23.13 1.02
C GLY A 63 2.59 -22.11 1.06
N GLU A 64 3.56 -22.35 1.95
CA GLU A 64 4.61 -21.36 2.22
C GLU A 64 5.55 -21.16 1.02
N GLU A 65 5.94 -22.22 0.33
CA GLU A 65 6.83 -22.13 -0.83
C GLU A 65 6.22 -21.32 -1.97
N SER A 66 4.97 -21.66 -2.36
CA SER A 66 4.22 -20.92 -3.39
C SER A 66 4.01 -19.46 -2.99
N TYR A 67 3.67 -19.23 -1.72
CA TYR A 67 3.52 -17.87 -1.20
C TYR A 67 4.82 -17.07 -1.32
N GLN A 68 5.98 -17.63 -0.93
CA GLN A 68 7.26 -16.93 -0.99
C GLN A 68 7.66 -16.62 -2.44
N MET A 69 7.50 -17.59 -3.34
CA MET A 69 7.76 -17.41 -4.78
C MET A 69 6.91 -16.24 -5.34
N GLU A 70 5.60 -16.32 -5.20
CA GLU A 70 4.68 -15.31 -5.74
C GLU A 70 4.85 -13.94 -5.10
N ASN A 71 4.96 -13.87 -3.76
CA ASN A 71 5.15 -12.61 -3.04
C ASN A 71 6.49 -11.95 -3.40
N SER A 72 7.55 -12.73 -3.62
CA SER A 72 8.85 -12.23 -4.07
C SER A 72 8.79 -11.70 -5.50
N PHE A 73 8.12 -12.41 -6.40
CA PHE A 73 7.91 -11.97 -7.78
C PHE A 73 7.28 -10.56 -7.83
N TYR A 74 6.12 -10.35 -7.21
CA TYR A 74 5.46 -9.03 -7.23
C TYR A 74 6.21 -7.95 -6.44
N ARG A 75 6.99 -8.34 -5.42
CA ARG A 75 7.85 -7.41 -4.69
C ARG A 75 8.96 -6.88 -5.61
N ASP A 76 9.65 -7.78 -6.31
CA ASP A 76 10.81 -7.44 -7.11
C ASP A 76 10.41 -6.76 -8.42
N ALA A 77 9.32 -7.18 -9.05
CA ALA A 77 8.66 -6.45 -10.14
C ALA A 77 8.30 -5.00 -9.73
N GLY A 78 7.76 -4.82 -8.52
CA GLY A 78 7.48 -3.50 -7.97
C GLY A 78 8.73 -2.65 -7.73
N ARG A 79 9.86 -3.24 -7.34
CA ARG A 79 11.17 -2.57 -7.19
C ARG A 79 11.72 -2.12 -8.54
N THR A 80 11.74 -3.03 -9.51
CA THR A 80 12.16 -2.71 -10.89
C THR A 80 11.43 -1.51 -11.46
N LEU A 81 10.12 -1.43 -11.23
CA LEU A 81 9.32 -0.26 -11.62
C LEU A 81 9.60 0.99 -10.75
N SER A 82 10.06 0.84 -9.50
CA SER A 82 10.45 1.97 -8.65
C SER A 82 11.65 2.69 -9.21
N ASP A 83 12.68 1.96 -9.63
CA ASP A 83 13.93 2.51 -10.14
C ASP A 83 13.69 3.41 -11.37
N LEU A 84 12.56 3.20 -12.06
CA LEU A 84 12.11 4.04 -13.16
C LEU A 84 11.47 5.37 -12.73
N ARG A 85 11.13 5.57 -11.42
CA ARG A 85 10.26 6.67 -10.94
C ARG A 85 10.74 7.43 -9.69
N ASP A 86 11.54 6.84 -8.80
CA ASP A 86 11.70 7.29 -7.39
C ASP A 86 12.19 8.73 -7.16
N SER A 87 12.76 9.39 -8.16
CA SER A 87 13.23 10.77 -8.05
C SER A 87 12.10 11.83 -8.00
N THR A 88 10.92 11.51 -8.53
CA THR A 88 9.77 12.45 -8.60
C THR A 88 9.08 12.59 -7.24
N VAL A 89 9.07 11.53 -6.41
CA VAL A 89 8.36 11.51 -5.13
C VAL A 89 8.92 12.56 -4.15
N LEU A 90 10.24 12.69 -4.06
CA LEU A 90 10.87 13.65 -3.16
C LEU A 90 10.56 15.10 -3.54
N ILE A 91 10.49 15.41 -4.84
CA ILE A 91 10.11 16.75 -5.32
C ILE A 91 8.66 17.04 -4.94
N LEU A 92 7.74 16.10 -5.19
CA LEU A 92 6.33 16.26 -4.84
C LEU A 92 6.12 16.37 -3.31
N THR A 93 6.88 15.62 -2.52
CA THR A 93 6.84 15.71 -1.05
C THR A 93 7.31 17.09 -0.59
N PHE A 94 8.38 17.61 -1.18
CA PHE A 94 8.91 18.92 -0.87
C PHE A 94 7.92 20.03 -1.26
N ASP A 95 7.34 19.98 -2.46
CA ASP A 95 6.33 20.96 -2.90
C ASP A 95 5.07 20.92 -2.02
N LYS A 96 4.62 19.72 -1.62
CA LYS A 96 3.49 19.54 -0.68
C LYS A 96 3.81 20.12 0.69
N LEU A 97 5.04 19.94 1.18
CA LEU A 97 5.49 20.50 2.44
C LEU A 97 5.42 22.02 2.41
N LEU A 98 5.98 22.68 1.39
CA LEU A 98 5.98 24.13 1.25
C LEU A 98 4.57 24.71 1.13
N LYS A 99 3.71 24.08 0.31
CA LYS A 99 2.32 24.53 0.12
C LYS A 99 1.50 24.54 1.41
N ASN A 100 1.76 23.58 2.31
CA ASN A 100 1.04 23.50 3.58
C ASN A 100 1.59 24.46 4.66
N SER A 101 2.62 25.25 4.34
CA SER A 101 3.37 26.09 5.27
C SER A 101 3.63 27.51 4.78
N GLU A 102 2.88 27.98 3.77
CA GLU A 102 3.10 29.30 3.15
C GLU A 102 3.20 30.45 4.14
N LEU A 103 2.48 30.40 5.28
CA LEU A 103 2.54 31.43 6.32
C LEU A 103 3.76 31.32 7.26
N GLU A 104 4.27 30.11 7.51
CA GLU A 104 5.37 29.91 8.46
C GLU A 104 6.76 30.04 7.80
N MET A 105 6.83 29.88 6.48
CA MET A 105 8.09 29.77 5.73
C MET A 105 8.26 30.86 4.66
N SER A 106 7.42 31.91 4.67
CA SER A 106 7.46 33.01 3.69
C SER A 106 8.78 33.79 3.67
N ASN A 107 9.56 33.73 4.76
CA ASN A 107 10.83 34.46 4.89
C ASN A 107 12.07 33.67 4.45
N PHE A 108 11.90 32.43 3.98
CA PHE A 108 13.01 31.53 3.62
C PHE A 108 13.01 31.19 2.14
N ASP A 109 14.17 31.28 1.49
CA ASP A 109 14.38 30.83 0.12
C ASP A 109 14.86 29.37 0.12
N PHE A 110 13.96 28.45 -0.25
CA PHE A 110 14.26 27.02 -0.40
C PHE A 110 14.54 26.59 -1.83
N SER A 111 14.77 27.53 -2.75
CA SER A 111 15.04 27.24 -4.15
C SER A 111 16.28 26.34 -4.35
N VAL A 112 17.30 26.50 -3.51
CA VAL A 112 18.52 25.68 -3.54
C VAL A 112 18.21 24.21 -3.30
N PHE A 113 17.35 23.88 -2.33
CA PHE A 113 16.94 22.50 -2.03
C PHE A 113 16.09 21.92 -3.17
N LYS A 114 15.16 22.72 -3.69
CA LYS A 114 14.32 22.28 -4.82
C LYS A 114 15.17 22.00 -6.07
N ASN A 115 16.09 22.88 -6.40
CA ASN A 115 17.01 22.71 -7.53
C ASN A 115 17.90 21.47 -7.35
N PHE A 116 18.41 21.21 -6.15
CA PHE A 116 19.16 20.00 -5.84
C PHE A 116 18.33 18.72 -6.10
N LEU A 117 17.06 18.67 -5.68
CA LEU A 117 16.19 17.54 -5.92
C LEU A 117 15.90 17.35 -7.42
N ILE A 118 15.71 18.44 -8.18
CA ILE A 118 15.47 18.43 -9.62
C ILE A 118 16.70 17.93 -10.38
N GLU A 119 17.89 18.38 -10.03
CA GLU A 119 19.15 17.93 -10.68
C GLU A 119 19.38 16.43 -10.47
N LYS A 120 19.16 15.94 -9.24
CA LYS A 120 19.21 14.50 -8.96
C LYS A 120 18.19 13.71 -9.76
N HIS A 121 17.02 14.28 -9.99
CA HIS A 121 16.03 13.66 -10.88
C HIS A 121 16.50 13.52 -12.33
N LYS A 122 17.17 14.55 -12.87
CA LYS A 122 17.68 14.54 -14.25
C LYS A 122 18.77 13.48 -14.48
N THR A 123 19.62 13.24 -13.47
CA THR A 123 20.73 12.27 -13.56
C THR A 123 20.27 10.79 -13.58
N ILE A 124 19.04 10.49 -13.13
CA ILE A 124 18.47 9.12 -13.11
C ILE A 124 17.72 8.79 -14.43
N ARG A 125 17.85 9.60 -15.47
CA ARG A 125 17.17 9.36 -16.75
C ARG A 125 17.67 8.08 -17.42
N ILE A 126 16.99 6.95 -17.18
CA ILE A 126 17.24 5.66 -17.85
C ILE A 126 16.92 5.84 -19.36
N ALA A 127 17.81 5.36 -20.22
CA ALA A 127 17.60 5.42 -21.66
C ALA A 127 16.26 4.77 -22.06
N LYS A 128 15.54 5.39 -23.02
CA LYS A 128 14.21 4.95 -23.47
C LYS A 128 14.19 3.48 -23.92
N SER A 129 15.27 3.02 -24.57
CA SER A 129 15.45 1.61 -25.00
C SER A 129 15.49 0.63 -23.83
N LYS A 130 16.18 0.96 -22.71
CA LYS A 130 16.22 0.12 -21.50
C LYS A 130 14.86 0.04 -20.84
N LYS A 131 14.06 1.11 -20.84
CA LYS A 131 12.70 1.10 -20.30
C LYS A 131 11.80 0.13 -21.05
N SER A 132 11.82 0.15 -22.38
CA SER A 132 11.00 -0.74 -23.21
C SER A 132 11.36 -2.20 -23.01
N ALA A 133 12.65 -2.55 -22.94
CA ALA A 133 13.09 -3.93 -22.68
C ALA A 133 12.58 -4.46 -21.32
N VAL A 134 12.72 -3.65 -20.27
CA VAL A 134 12.23 -4.01 -18.90
C VAL A 134 10.71 -4.21 -18.89
N ILE A 135 9.96 -3.33 -19.56
CA ILE A 135 8.50 -3.41 -19.63
C ILE A 135 8.05 -4.66 -20.37
N ASN A 136 8.68 -4.98 -21.52
CA ASN A 136 8.32 -6.16 -22.30
C ASN A 136 8.62 -7.45 -21.53
N SER A 137 9.79 -7.57 -20.90
CA SER A 137 10.12 -8.71 -20.04
C SER A 137 9.10 -8.86 -18.90
N LEU A 138 8.81 -7.76 -18.20
CA LEU A 138 7.87 -7.80 -17.07
C LEU A 138 6.43 -8.15 -17.52
N SER A 139 6.01 -7.72 -18.70
CA SER A 139 4.70 -8.07 -19.26
C SER A 139 4.59 -9.57 -19.52
N THR A 140 5.66 -10.18 -20.09
CA THR A 140 5.74 -11.63 -20.31
C THR A 140 5.69 -12.39 -18.97
N ASP A 141 6.47 -11.96 -17.97
CA ASP A 141 6.49 -12.57 -16.66
C ASP A 141 5.13 -12.47 -15.94
N LEU A 142 4.41 -11.37 -16.13
CA LEU A 142 3.06 -11.19 -15.60
C LEU A 142 2.05 -12.15 -16.25
N LEU A 143 2.17 -12.43 -17.56
CA LEU A 143 1.31 -13.43 -18.24
C LEU A 143 1.58 -14.84 -17.71
N LEU A 144 2.84 -15.19 -17.42
CA LEU A 144 3.19 -16.44 -16.77
C LEU A 144 2.66 -16.49 -15.32
N ALA A 145 2.74 -15.39 -14.58
CA ALA A 145 2.16 -15.32 -13.24
C ALA A 145 0.63 -15.45 -13.28
N ARG A 146 -0.03 -14.93 -14.31
CA ARG A 146 -1.47 -15.09 -14.54
C ARG A 146 -1.90 -16.54 -14.67
N SER A 147 -1.15 -17.35 -15.44
CA SER A 147 -1.47 -18.79 -15.58
C SER A 147 -1.34 -19.52 -14.25
N ARG A 148 -0.33 -19.23 -13.43
CA ARG A 148 -0.17 -19.87 -12.11
C ARG A 148 -1.30 -19.62 -11.13
N VAL A 149 -2.08 -18.52 -11.28
CA VAL A 149 -3.24 -18.25 -10.41
C VAL A 149 -4.32 -19.32 -10.54
N PHE A 150 -4.49 -19.93 -11.72
CA PHE A 150 -5.44 -21.02 -11.92
C PHE A 150 -5.07 -22.25 -11.11
N ASP A 151 -3.78 -22.50 -10.92
CA ASP A 151 -3.24 -23.67 -10.22
C ASP A 151 -3.24 -23.49 -8.68
N TRP A 152 -3.60 -22.34 -8.16
CA TRP A 152 -3.70 -22.16 -6.70
C TRP A 152 -4.72 -23.13 -6.11
N PRO A 153 -4.38 -23.92 -5.08
CA PRO A 153 -5.24 -24.95 -4.50
C PRO A 153 -6.34 -24.36 -3.60
N LEU A 154 -7.02 -23.33 -4.10
CA LEU A 154 -8.12 -22.70 -3.38
C LEU A 154 -9.43 -23.35 -3.77
N SER A 155 -10.21 -23.77 -2.79
CA SER A 155 -11.52 -24.37 -2.98
C SER A 155 -12.54 -23.90 -1.95
N GLY A 156 -13.82 -23.86 -2.37
CA GLY A 156 -14.94 -23.63 -1.47
C GLY A 156 -15.26 -22.14 -1.21
N ASP A 157 -16.24 -21.97 -0.34
CA ASP A 157 -16.88 -20.71 0.00
C ASP A 157 -16.96 -20.58 1.53
N ASN A 158 -15.83 -20.71 2.22
CA ASN A 158 -15.76 -20.65 3.67
C ASN A 158 -14.77 -19.59 4.13
N PHE A 159 -15.18 -18.75 5.07
CA PHE A 159 -14.33 -17.69 5.64
C PHE A 159 -13.03 -18.20 6.29
N LYS A 160 -12.99 -19.51 6.65
CA LYS A 160 -11.77 -20.16 7.17
C LYS A 160 -10.57 -19.99 6.24
N LEU A 161 -10.79 -19.89 4.92
CA LEU A 161 -9.78 -19.65 3.90
C LEU A 161 -8.90 -18.43 4.21
N ILE A 162 -9.48 -17.37 4.78
CA ILE A 162 -8.77 -16.12 5.04
C ILE A 162 -8.68 -15.79 6.54
N LYS A 163 -9.43 -16.48 7.41
CA LYS A 163 -9.60 -16.14 8.84
C LYS A 163 -8.29 -15.98 9.58
N LYS A 164 -7.44 -17.01 9.53
CA LYS A 164 -6.14 -17.04 10.23
C LYS A 164 -5.21 -15.92 9.78
N ASN A 165 -5.10 -15.75 8.47
CA ASN A 165 -4.18 -14.76 7.91
C ASN A 165 -4.70 -13.33 8.06
N LEU A 166 -6.02 -13.11 8.04
CA LEU A 166 -6.63 -11.83 8.35
C LEU A 166 -6.36 -11.42 9.81
N GLN A 167 -6.45 -12.39 10.74
CA GLN A 167 -6.10 -12.16 12.14
C GLN A 167 -4.63 -11.73 12.29
N LEU A 168 -3.71 -12.42 11.65
CA LEU A 168 -2.28 -12.08 11.65
C LEU A 168 -2.00 -10.68 11.05
N ILE A 169 -2.72 -10.29 9.99
CA ILE A 169 -2.62 -8.94 9.40
C ILE A 169 -3.04 -7.88 10.43
N TYR A 170 -4.14 -8.10 11.14
CA TYR A 170 -4.63 -7.18 12.17
C TYR A 170 -3.67 -7.11 13.37
N GLU A 171 -3.23 -8.26 13.90
CA GLU A 171 -2.25 -8.36 15.00
C GLU A 171 -0.95 -7.62 14.68
N GLN A 172 -0.41 -7.82 13.48
CA GLN A 172 0.81 -7.13 13.07
C GLN A 172 0.60 -5.61 12.96
N GLY A 173 -0.58 -5.17 12.50
CA GLY A 173 -0.92 -3.75 12.46
C GLY A 173 -0.97 -3.13 13.86
N GLN A 174 -1.59 -3.82 14.81
CA GLN A 174 -1.66 -3.43 16.21
C GLN A 174 -0.25 -3.41 16.86
N LYS A 175 0.57 -4.44 16.63
CA LYS A 175 1.94 -4.51 17.13
C LYS A 175 2.79 -3.31 16.70
N TYR A 176 2.78 -2.99 15.40
CA TYR A 176 3.58 -1.88 14.89
C TYR A 176 3.00 -0.51 15.24
N MET A 177 1.70 -0.40 15.49
CA MET A 177 1.11 0.80 16.11
C MET A 177 1.75 1.07 17.47
N TYR A 178 1.82 0.06 18.34
CA TYR A 178 2.46 0.21 19.64
C TYR A 178 3.97 0.49 19.54
N ALA A 179 4.66 -0.12 18.58
CA ALA A 179 6.08 0.19 18.35
C ALA A 179 6.29 1.68 18.00
N VAL A 180 5.43 2.28 17.15
CA VAL A 180 5.48 3.73 16.85
C VAL A 180 5.09 4.57 18.06
N PHE A 181 4.20 4.08 18.94
CA PHE A 181 3.83 4.80 20.15
C PHE A 181 4.98 4.83 21.17
N SER A 182 5.76 3.76 21.23
CA SER A 182 6.96 3.68 22.07
C SER A 182 8.11 4.49 21.46
N GLU A 183 8.37 4.30 20.17
CA GLU A 183 9.48 4.94 19.47
C GLU A 183 9.10 5.26 18.02
N ALA A 184 8.92 6.55 17.73
CA ALA A 184 8.48 7.06 16.44
C ALA A 184 9.64 7.20 15.43
N VAL A 185 10.43 6.13 15.25
CA VAL A 185 11.51 6.09 14.25
C VAL A 185 10.98 5.68 12.88
N LYS A 186 11.74 6.02 11.84
CA LYS A 186 11.39 5.76 10.44
C LYS A 186 11.04 4.30 10.19
N GLU A 187 11.81 3.38 10.74
CA GLU A 187 11.65 1.93 10.57
C GLU A 187 10.30 1.45 11.11
N ASN A 188 9.92 1.87 12.31
CA ASN A 188 8.65 1.54 12.95
C ASN A 188 7.47 2.13 12.16
N VAL A 189 7.57 3.38 11.72
CA VAL A 189 6.54 4.05 10.89
C VAL A 189 6.38 3.35 9.55
N HIS A 190 7.49 2.95 8.89
CA HIS A 190 7.48 2.22 7.64
C HIS A 190 6.80 0.85 7.79
N GLU A 191 7.12 0.09 8.84
CA GLU A 191 6.50 -1.21 9.09
C GLU A 191 5.00 -1.05 9.41
N TRP A 192 4.62 -0.09 10.26
CA TRP A 192 3.20 0.16 10.54
C TRP A 192 2.43 0.52 9.27
N ARG A 193 2.97 1.42 8.44
CA ARG A 193 2.39 1.78 7.14
C ARG A 193 2.14 0.56 6.24
N LYS A 194 3.08 -0.39 6.19
CA LYS A 194 2.92 -1.64 5.42
C LYS A 194 1.74 -2.45 5.93
N ARG A 195 1.63 -2.64 7.27
CA ARG A 195 0.55 -3.42 7.89
C ARG A 195 -0.81 -2.74 7.75
N VAL A 196 -0.86 -1.43 7.90
CA VAL A 196 -2.08 -0.65 7.64
C VAL A 196 -2.55 -0.82 6.20
N LYS A 197 -1.64 -0.79 5.23
CA LYS A 197 -2.00 -1.04 3.82
C LYS A 197 -2.51 -2.46 3.57
N ASP A 198 -1.91 -3.45 4.21
CA ASP A 198 -2.37 -4.84 4.11
C ASP A 198 -3.80 -4.96 4.66
N LEU A 199 -4.09 -4.38 5.82
CA LEU A 199 -5.44 -4.37 6.39
C LEU A 199 -6.42 -3.56 5.53
N TRP A 200 -6.01 -2.37 5.07
CA TRP A 200 -6.85 -1.54 4.21
C TRP A 200 -7.28 -2.25 2.93
N TYR A 201 -6.35 -2.89 2.24
CA TYR A 201 -6.67 -3.66 1.04
C TYR A 201 -7.54 -4.88 1.36
N SER A 202 -7.31 -5.57 2.49
CA SER A 202 -8.16 -6.67 2.93
C SER A 202 -9.60 -6.21 3.20
N MET A 203 -9.79 -5.09 3.91
CA MET A 203 -11.13 -4.54 4.18
C MET A 203 -11.83 -4.06 2.90
N ARG A 204 -11.10 -3.60 1.90
CA ARG A 204 -11.66 -3.27 0.59
C ARG A 204 -12.18 -4.50 -0.17
N ILE A 205 -11.49 -5.64 -0.05
CA ILE A 205 -11.97 -6.91 -0.60
C ILE A 205 -13.29 -7.31 0.06
N LEU A 206 -13.41 -7.10 1.36
CA LEU A 206 -14.56 -7.46 2.18
C LEU A 206 -15.64 -6.37 2.26
N SER A 207 -15.51 -5.28 1.51
CA SER A 207 -16.38 -4.10 1.68
C SER A 207 -17.85 -4.33 1.36
N ASN A 208 -18.18 -5.35 0.56
CA ASN A 208 -19.57 -5.70 0.23
C ASN A 208 -20.27 -6.55 1.30
N LEU A 209 -19.55 -7.03 2.32
CA LEU A 209 -20.18 -7.83 3.40
C LEU A 209 -21.22 -7.04 4.18
N TRP A 210 -20.98 -5.76 4.39
CA TRP A 210 -21.91 -4.81 5.00
C TRP A 210 -21.46 -3.38 4.66
N PRO A 211 -21.89 -2.83 3.51
CA PRO A 211 -21.37 -1.55 2.99
C PRO A 211 -21.46 -0.38 3.98
N GLU A 212 -22.53 -0.29 4.77
CA GLU A 212 -22.77 0.78 5.73
C GLU A 212 -21.76 0.80 6.89
N ILE A 213 -21.24 -0.35 7.27
CA ILE A 213 -20.21 -0.50 8.32
C ILE A 213 -18.81 -0.52 7.73
N MET A 214 -18.62 -1.21 6.61
CA MET A 214 -17.30 -1.42 6.03
C MET A 214 -16.75 -0.19 5.31
N SER A 215 -17.62 0.62 4.67
CA SER A 215 -17.15 1.81 3.94
C SER A 215 -16.52 2.87 4.85
N PRO A 216 -17.07 3.22 6.02
CA PRO A 216 -16.41 4.07 7.00
C PRO A 216 -15.07 3.52 7.49
N LEU A 217 -14.99 2.21 7.77
CA LEU A 217 -13.74 1.56 8.18
C LEU A 217 -12.66 1.63 7.09
N VAL A 218 -13.02 1.34 5.84
CA VAL A 218 -12.12 1.47 4.68
C VAL A 218 -11.64 2.90 4.52
N THR A 219 -12.51 3.88 4.73
CA THR A 219 -12.16 5.32 4.67
C THR A 219 -11.17 5.70 5.77
N LEU A 220 -11.38 5.24 7.01
CA LEU A 220 -10.46 5.49 8.12
C LEU A 220 -9.10 4.86 7.90
N LEU A 221 -9.06 3.61 7.42
CA LEU A 221 -7.81 2.93 7.05
C LEU A 221 -7.08 3.65 5.92
N GLY A 222 -7.80 4.21 4.95
CA GLY A 222 -7.25 5.05 3.90
C GLY A 222 -6.56 6.28 4.48
N LYS A 223 -7.25 7.05 5.33
CA LYS A 223 -6.69 8.22 6.02
C LYS A 223 -5.44 7.88 6.85
N LEU A 224 -5.49 6.76 7.60
CA LEU A 224 -4.34 6.28 8.36
C LEU A 224 -3.15 5.92 7.45
N SER A 225 -3.43 5.22 6.34
CA SER A 225 -2.40 4.87 5.34
C SER A 225 -1.75 6.10 4.71
N ASP A 226 -2.53 7.16 4.47
CA ASP A 226 -2.04 8.40 3.86
C ASP A 226 -1.19 9.20 4.86
N ALA A 227 -1.65 9.36 6.11
CA ALA A 227 -0.88 10.03 7.16
C ALA A 227 0.49 9.35 7.40
N LEU A 228 0.52 8.01 7.50
CA LEU A 228 1.75 7.24 7.62
C LEU A 228 2.60 7.28 6.33
N GLY A 229 1.95 7.43 5.17
CA GLY A 229 2.59 7.63 3.89
C GLY A 229 3.36 8.93 3.85
N ASP A 230 2.68 10.02 4.16
CA ASP A 230 3.27 11.36 4.20
C ASP A 230 4.41 11.45 5.24
N ALA A 231 4.24 10.89 6.44
CA ALA A 231 5.28 10.83 7.44
C ALA A 231 6.52 10.06 6.95
N ASN A 232 6.33 8.88 6.33
CA ASN A 232 7.44 8.11 5.76
C ASN A 232 8.18 8.87 4.65
N ASP A 233 7.46 9.57 3.79
CA ASP A 233 8.04 10.33 2.68
C ASP A 233 8.82 11.57 3.21
N LEU A 234 8.37 12.17 4.31
CA LEU A 234 9.11 13.23 5.02
C LEU A 234 10.37 12.70 5.71
N PHE A 235 10.36 11.50 6.31
CA PHE A 235 11.58 10.87 6.81
C PHE A 235 12.62 10.67 5.70
N LEU A 236 12.20 10.21 4.52
CA LEU A 236 13.08 10.05 3.37
C LEU A 236 13.62 11.39 2.87
N LEU A 237 12.80 12.45 2.85
CA LEU A 237 13.22 13.79 2.48
C LEU A 237 14.26 14.33 3.47
N LYS A 238 14.01 14.20 4.79
CA LYS A 238 14.94 14.60 5.86
C LYS A 238 16.29 13.92 5.71
N GLU A 239 16.31 12.60 5.54
CA GLU A 239 17.55 11.85 5.32
C GLU A 239 18.31 12.33 4.08
N ARG A 240 17.58 12.63 2.99
CA ARG A 240 18.19 13.15 1.77
C ARG A 240 18.84 14.51 1.98
N ILE A 241 18.22 15.39 2.75
CA ILE A 241 18.76 16.70 3.10
C ILE A 241 20.02 16.53 3.97
N ILE A 242 19.93 15.78 5.07
CA ILE A 242 21.04 15.56 6.00
C ILE A 242 22.24 14.92 5.29
N SER A 243 22.03 13.89 4.48
CA SER A 243 23.12 13.18 3.78
C SER A 243 23.82 14.03 2.69
N ASN A 244 23.27 15.20 2.35
CA ASN A 244 23.85 16.13 1.37
C ASN A 244 24.06 17.55 1.94
N GLN A 245 24.07 17.68 3.27
CA GLN A 245 24.13 18.99 3.94
C GLN A 245 25.34 19.84 3.50
N SER A 246 26.48 19.22 3.19
CA SER A 246 27.67 19.91 2.67
C SER A 246 27.47 20.65 1.34
N LYS A 247 26.38 20.38 0.62
CA LYS A 247 26.03 21.07 -0.64
C LYS A 247 25.22 22.35 -0.43
N PHE A 248 24.71 22.55 0.77
CA PHE A 248 23.90 23.70 1.14
C PHE A 248 24.78 24.69 1.91
N LYS A 249 24.95 25.88 1.35
CA LYS A 249 25.86 26.90 1.91
C LYS A 249 25.35 27.53 3.22
N ASP A 250 24.01 27.44 3.43
CA ASP A 250 23.35 28.07 4.57
C ASP A 250 22.93 27.00 5.60
N ASP A 251 23.64 26.92 6.69
CA ASP A 251 23.39 25.99 7.77
C ASP A 251 22.12 26.37 8.58
N GLN A 252 21.74 27.65 8.61
CA GLN A 252 20.54 28.11 9.32
C GLN A 252 19.27 27.68 8.58
N HIS A 253 19.17 27.94 7.28
CA HIS A 253 18.00 27.53 6.49
C HIS A 253 17.85 26.00 6.46
N THR A 254 18.95 25.26 6.45
CA THR A 254 18.93 23.80 6.55
C THR A 254 18.34 23.33 7.88
N ARG A 255 18.76 23.93 9.00
CA ARG A 255 18.23 23.61 10.34
C ARG A 255 16.72 23.92 10.44
N GLU A 256 16.32 25.10 9.97
CA GLU A 256 14.88 25.48 9.98
C GLU A 256 14.04 24.53 9.15
N LEU A 257 14.50 24.11 7.96
CA LEU A 257 13.81 23.15 7.13
C LEU A 257 13.67 21.78 7.83
N ILE A 258 14.74 21.30 8.47
CA ILE A 258 14.71 20.04 9.23
C ILE A 258 13.75 20.13 10.40
N ASN A 259 13.78 21.23 11.18
CA ASN A 259 12.86 21.45 12.30
C ASN A 259 11.39 21.48 11.82
N PHE A 260 11.14 22.08 10.66
CA PHE A 260 9.82 22.12 10.07
C PHE A 260 9.35 20.73 9.63
N ILE A 261 10.21 19.94 8.98
CA ILE A 261 9.92 18.54 8.62
C ILE A 261 9.57 17.76 9.89
N ASP A 262 10.35 17.91 10.97
CA ASP A 262 10.12 17.18 12.23
C ASP A 262 8.78 17.53 12.87
N ARG A 263 8.42 18.81 12.93
CA ARG A 263 7.09 19.24 13.41
C ARG A 263 5.99 18.61 12.58
N ARG A 264 6.12 18.60 11.27
CA ARG A 264 5.11 18.01 10.37
C ARG A 264 4.99 16.50 10.54
N ILE A 265 6.10 15.78 10.75
CA ILE A 265 6.09 14.35 11.08
C ILE A 265 5.33 14.11 12.39
N ILE A 266 5.60 14.90 13.43
CA ILE A 266 4.92 14.80 14.74
C ILE A 266 3.41 14.98 14.57
N ASP A 267 2.94 15.97 13.80
CA ASP A 267 1.51 16.20 13.56
C ASP A 267 0.86 15.02 12.83
N LEU A 268 1.50 14.52 11.76
CA LEU A 268 1.00 13.38 11.01
C LEU A 268 0.93 12.10 11.87
N LEU A 269 1.90 11.88 12.74
CA LEU A 269 1.92 10.73 13.65
C LEU A 269 0.91 10.88 14.79
N ARG A 270 0.60 12.11 15.23
CA ARG A 270 -0.48 12.38 16.19
C ARG A 270 -1.84 12.02 15.59
N ASP A 271 -2.10 12.42 14.34
CA ASP A 271 -3.33 12.06 13.61
C ASP A 271 -3.42 10.55 13.37
N ALA A 272 -2.32 9.94 12.91
CA ALA A 272 -2.23 8.49 12.72
C ALA A 272 -2.49 7.73 14.03
N ARG A 273 -1.96 8.22 15.16
CA ARG A 273 -2.16 7.64 16.49
C ARG A 273 -3.63 7.67 16.91
N SER A 274 -4.33 8.79 16.68
CA SER A 274 -5.76 8.93 16.97
C SER A 274 -6.60 7.94 16.16
N ILE A 275 -6.35 7.82 14.86
CA ILE A 275 -7.06 6.89 13.98
C ILE A 275 -6.68 5.44 14.32
N GLY A 276 -5.41 5.15 14.53
CA GLY A 276 -4.91 3.81 14.82
C GLY A 276 -5.54 3.20 16.07
N ARG A 277 -5.68 3.98 17.15
CA ARG A 277 -6.38 3.54 18.38
C ARG A 277 -7.81 3.09 18.12
N LYS A 278 -8.54 3.74 17.23
CA LYS A 278 -9.92 3.36 16.85
C LYS A 278 -9.93 2.09 16.00
N VAL A 279 -9.03 2.02 15.00
CA VAL A 279 -8.94 0.87 14.08
C VAL A 279 -8.51 -0.40 14.80
N TYR A 280 -7.56 -0.31 15.73
CA TYR A 280 -6.97 -1.45 16.44
C TYR A 280 -7.45 -1.56 17.91
N SER A 281 -8.69 -1.13 18.18
CA SER A 281 -9.27 -1.14 19.53
C SER A 281 -9.75 -2.52 19.97
N GLU A 282 -10.03 -3.42 19.05
CA GLU A 282 -10.55 -4.75 19.31
C GLU A 282 -9.43 -5.77 19.57
N ASP A 283 -9.72 -6.83 20.32
CA ASP A 283 -8.89 -8.04 20.27
C ASP A 283 -8.92 -8.63 18.84
N PRO A 284 -7.78 -9.09 18.32
CA PRO A 284 -7.71 -9.63 16.95
C PRO A 284 -8.70 -10.76 16.67
N LYS A 285 -8.96 -11.62 17.64
CA LYS A 285 -9.93 -12.72 17.50
C LYS A 285 -11.36 -12.22 17.36
N PHE A 286 -11.74 -11.19 18.14
CA PHE A 286 -13.07 -10.60 18.06
C PHE A 286 -13.25 -9.81 16.75
N PHE A 287 -12.23 -9.05 16.32
CA PHE A 287 -12.27 -8.38 15.04
C PHE A 287 -12.54 -9.36 13.87
N VAL A 288 -11.79 -10.46 13.81
CA VAL A 288 -11.94 -11.45 12.74
C VAL A 288 -13.21 -12.28 12.88
N GLY A 289 -13.64 -12.59 14.13
CA GLY A 289 -14.93 -13.23 14.39
C GLY A 289 -16.10 -12.39 13.87
N ARG A 290 -16.07 -11.08 14.09
CA ARG A 290 -17.06 -10.14 13.55
C ARG A 290 -17.05 -10.13 12.00
N MET A 291 -15.89 -10.14 11.36
CA MET A 291 -15.80 -10.22 9.89
C MET A 291 -16.37 -11.55 9.37
N GLN A 292 -16.14 -12.64 10.07
CA GLN A 292 -16.72 -13.94 9.72
C GLN A 292 -18.24 -13.91 9.81
N ASN A 293 -18.80 -13.37 10.90
CA ASN A 293 -20.27 -13.27 11.07
C ASN A 293 -20.88 -12.42 9.94
N TYR A 294 -20.24 -11.30 9.56
CA TYR A 294 -20.70 -10.49 8.44
C TYR A 294 -20.68 -11.28 7.13
N PHE A 295 -19.65 -12.08 6.89
CA PHE A 295 -19.56 -12.93 5.70
C PHE A 295 -20.67 -13.98 5.68
N GLU A 296 -20.93 -14.64 6.81
CA GLU A 296 -21.95 -15.69 6.91
C GLU A 296 -23.36 -15.13 6.69
N ILE A 297 -23.70 -13.98 7.29
CA ILE A 297 -24.95 -13.27 7.08
C ILE A 297 -25.08 -12.87 5.59
N TRP A 298 -24.08 -12.20 5.05
CA TRP A 298 -24.07 -11.77 3.65
C TRP A 298 -24.28 -12.95 2.68
N ARG A 299 -23.67 -14.11 2.96
CA ARG A 299 -23.87 -15.32 2.15
C ARG A 299 -25.28 -15.89 2.30
N SER A 300 -25.88 -15.86 3.46
CA SER A 300 -27.23 -16.36 3.69
C SER A 300 -28.30 -15.54 2.95
N GLU A 301 -28.09 -14.24 2.79
CA GLU A 301 -29.01 -13.36 2.04
C GLU A 301 -29.06 -13.70 0.55
N PHE A 302 -27.96 -14.16 -0.04
CA PHE A 302 -27.86 -14.48 -1.47
C PHE A 302 -27.97 -15.98 -1.79
N ASN A 303 -27.89 -16.86 -0.78
CA ASN A 303 -28.02 -18.30 -0.96
C ASN A 303 -28.75 -18.96 0.23
N PRO A 304 -30.04 -18.63 0.46
CA PRO A 304 -30.78 -19.01 1.65
C PRO A 304 -30.87 -20.52 1.84
N LEU A 305 -30.91 -21.32 0.75
CA LEU A 305 -31.02 -22.79 0.80
C LEU A 305 -29.76 -23.48 1.37
N LYS A 306 -28.61 -22.83 1.37
CA LYS A 306 -27.33 -23.39 1.82
C LYS A 306 -27.05 -23.14 3.31
N TYR A 307 -27.76 -22.19 3.92
CA TYR A 307 -27.52 -21.71 5.28
C TYR A 307 -28.74 -21.80 6.21
N SER A 308 -29.81 -22.49 5.75
CA SER A 308 -31.07 -22.70 6.52
C SER A 308 -30.97 -23.76 7.63
N SER A 309 -29.76 -24.19 8.01
CA SER A 309 -29.51 -25.19 9.05
C SER A 309 -28.63 -24.62 10.18
N VAL A 310 -29.07 -23.52 10.78
CA VAL A 310 -28.58 -23.06 12.08
C VAL A 310 -29.78 -22.75 12.98
#